data_ed120391fe610677ec780a7d59cd9c4c
#
_entry.id   ed120391fe610677ec780a7d59cd9c4c
#
_cell.length_a   1.000
_cell.length_b   1.000
_cell.length_c   1.000
_cell.angle_alpha   90.00
_cell.angle_beta   90.00
_cell.angle_gamma   90.00
#
_symmetry.space_group_name_H-M   'P 1'
#
loop_
_entity.id
_entity.type
_entity.pdbx_description
1 polymer ?
#
loop_
_entity_poly.entity_id
_entity_poly.type
_entity_poly.pdbx_seq_one_letter_code
_entity_poly.pdbx_strand_id
1 'polypeptide(L)'
;MKATQFILTALLSMTYLSVFSQTNFGEPKDSTNFKTEINPDFFLLGTLSDYMGRFQYVDREKQIDRYYPYEESIAKYIAKFIKENYRIVVNTVFITSRHSEIFSPKLAKEIHTKYFDEKGRFIDSTLNSEVKKYSFLTGVYYRYGEHLEGNIYKIQVANSPKDKEIYQILKDLECDKLVYKFLRGYIPSSDIFYLEATPRMIKYFNIIGQEKQELQKSYDSYIGKIFEGEQGAKAKVMSNDRQKELIKSLQLIFK
;
A
#
# COMPACT_ATOMS: atom_id res chain seq x y z
N MET A 1 -6.49 -1.09 32.56
CA MET A 1 -5.91 -2.31 31.98
C MET A 1 -6.42 -2.71 30.61
N LYS A 2 -7.67 -2.40 30.21
CA LYS A 2 -8.23 -2.83 28.89
C LYS A 2 -7.75 -1.99 27.68
N ALA A 3 -7.44 -0.72 27.87
CA ALA A 3 -7.00 0.15 26.75
C ALA A 3 -5.56 -0.13 26.29
N THR A 4 -4.68 -0.52 27.19
CA THR A 4 -3.28 -0.83 26.88
C THR A 4 -3.12 -2.13 26.10
N GLN A 5 -4.01 -3.11 26.34
CA GLN A 5 -4.02 -4.36 25.57
C GLN A 5 -4.50 -4.16 24.13
N PHE A 6 -5.45 -3.25 23.92
CA PHE A 6 -5.98 -2.93 22.59
C PHE A 6 -4.92 -2.27 21.69
N ILE A 7 -4.13 -1.36 22.26
CA ILE A 7 -3.03 -0.70 21.54
C ILE A 7 -1.93 -1.71 21.21
N LEU A 8 -1.62 -2.63 22.12
CA LEU A 8 -0.57 -3.64 21.90
C LEU A 8 -0.94 -4.63 20.79
N THR A 9 -2.22 -5.01 20.67
CA THR A 9 -2.66 -5.98 19.63
C THR A 9 -2.73 -5.35 18.24
N ALA A 10 -3.18 -4.10 18.15
CA ALA A 10 -3.18 -3.35 16.88
C ALA A 10 -1.74 -3.05 16.40
N LEU A 11 -0.81 -2.84 17.32
CA LEU A 11 0.59 -2.56 17.03
C LEU A 11 1.41 -3.81 16.68
N LEU A 12 1.09 -4.97 17.24
CA LEU A 12 1.74 -6.24 16.84
C LEU A 12 1.41 -6.66 15.39
N SER A 13 0.30 -6.21 14.84
CA SER A 13 -0.02 -6.41 13.42
C SER A 13 0.71 -5.42 12.49
N MET A 14 1.18 -4.28 13.00
CA MET A 14 1.85 -3.23 12.23
C MET A 14 3.39 -3.24 12.33
N THR A 15 3.98 -3.97 13.29
CA THR A 15 5.44 -3.96 13.53
C THR A 15 6.28 -4.74 12.51
N TYR A 16 5.78 -4.98 11.30
CA TYR A 16 6.54 -5.67 10.25
C TYR A 16 7.22 -4.71 9.27
N LEU A 17 7.62 -3.53 9.70
CA LEU A 17 8.30 -2.59 8.84
C LEU A 17 9.64 -2.20 9.46
N SER A 18 10.71 -2.71 8.95
CA SER A 18 12.00 -2.06 8.78
C SER A 18 13.19 -3.03 8.77
N VAL A 19 13.84 -3.12 7.69
CA VAL A 19 15.27 -2.92 7.47
C VAL A 19 15.45 -2.83 5.95
N PHE A 20 15.58 -1.62 5.42
CA PHE A 20 16.12 -1.46 4.08
C PHE A 20 17.64 -1.59 4.17
N SER A 21 18.17 -2.73 3.76
CA SER A 21 19.53 -2.81 3.28
C SER A 21 19.57 -2.09 1.93
N GLN A 22 20.45 -1.11 1.77
CA GLN A 22 20.80 -0.56 0.47
C GLN A 22 21.49 -1.67 -0.34
N THR A 23 20.73 -2.50 -1.01
CA THR A 23 21.26 -3.39 -2.03
C THR A 23 21.15 -2.65 -3.36
N ASN A 24 22.29 -2.37 -3.98
CA ASN A 24 22.36 -2.02 -5.38
C ASN A 24 21.66 -3.12 -6.17
N PHE A 25 20.48 -2.79 -6.71
CA PHE A 25 19.73 -3.68 -7.58
C PHE A 25 20.58 -3.93 -8.83
N GLY A 26 21.10 -5.13 -8.98
CA GLY A 26 21.62 -5.58 -10.25
C GLY A 26 20.50 -5.51 -11.29
N GLU A 27 20.72 -4.79 -12.39
CA GLU A 27 19.74 -4.71 -13.48
C GLU A 27 19.40 -6.12 -13.97
N PRO A 28 18.10 -6.48 -14.07
CA PRO A 28 17.74 -7.76 -14.67
C PRO A 28 18.17 -7.76 -16.13
N LYS A 29 18.87 -8.83 -16.54
CA LYS A 29 19.40 -9.05 -17.90
C LYS A 29 18.32 -9.33 -18.96
N ASP A 30 17.15 -8.75 -18.86
CA ASP A 30 16.12 -8.92 -19.89
C ASP A 30 15.81 -7.57 -20.54
N SER A 31 16.52 -7.35 -21.68
CA SER A 31 16.48 -6.12 -22.45
C SER A 31 15.30 -6.10 -23.42
N THR A 32 14.09 -6.26 -22.94
CA THR A 32 12.95 -5.72 -23.68
C THR A 32 12.81 -4.25 -23.30
N ASN A 33 12.91 -3.36 -24.30
CA ASN A 33 12.71 -1.89 -24.18
C ASN A 33 11.25 -1.62 -23.78
N PHE A 34 10.90 -1.94 -22.56
CA PHE A 34 9.57 -1.86 -22.04
C PHE A 34 9.38 -0.49 -21.40
N LYS A 35 8.62 0.39 -22.08
CA LYS A 35 8.24 1.68 -21.51
C LYS A 35 7.22 1.43 -20.39
N THR A 36 7.63 1.68 -19.15
CA THR A 36 6.72 1.69 -18.02
C THR A 36 5.83 2.93 -18.09
N GLU A 37 4.53 2.71 -18.23
CA GLU A 37 3.54 3.78 -18.30
C GLU A 37 2.56 3.63 -17.13
N ILE A 38 2.36 4.71 -16.38
CA ILE A 38 1.38 4.76 -15.30
C ILE A 38 0.07 5.34 -15.82
N ASN A 39 -1.00 4.57 -15.68
CA ASN A 39 -2.36 5.09 -15.83
C ASN A 39 -2.75 5.81 -14.53
N PRO A 40 -2.99 7.14 -14.57
CA PRO A 40 -3.20 7.93 -13.35
C PRO A 40 -4.41 7.48 -12.53
N ASP A 41 -5.51 7.14 -13.17
CA ASP A 41 -6.73 6.73 -12.48
C ASP A 41 -6.48 5.46 -11.66
N PHE A 42 -5.88 4.45 -12.28
CA PHE A 42 -5.66 3.17 -11.61
C PHE A 42 -4.56 3.22 -10.56
N PHE A 43 -3.54 4.05 -10.75
CA PHE A 43 -2.58 4.32 -9.70
C PHE A 43 -3.27 4.96 -8.48
N LEU A 44 -4.07 6.00 -8.70
CA LEU A 44 -4.81 6.67 -7.62
C LEU A 44 -5.76 5.69 -6.91
N LEU A 45 -6.54 4.89 -7.65
CA LEU A 45 -7.43 3.86 -7.10
C LEU A 45 -6.69 2.86 -6.23
N GLY A 46 -5.51 2.42 -6.65
CA GLY A 46 -4.65 1.53 -5.87
C GLY A 46 -4.25 2.13 -4.52
N THR A 47 -4.01 3.43 -4.45
CA THR A 47 -3.60 4.11 -3.20
C THR A 47 -4.73 4.36 -2.22
N LEU A 48 -6.00 4.38 -2.65
CA LEU A 48 -7.11 4.71 -1.76
C LEU A 48 -7.19 3.76 -0.57
N SER A 49 -7.45 4.30 0.62
CA SER A 49 -7.48 3.52 1.87
C SER A 49 -8.60 2.52 1.89
N ASP A 50 -9.76 2.93 1.43
CA ASP A 50 -10.97 2.12 1.46
C ASP A 50 -11.92 2.54 0.34
N TYR A 51 -11.57 2.19 -0.90
CA TYR A 51 -12.46 2.52 -2.01
C TYR A 51 -13.77 1.74 -1.97
N MET A 52 -13.78 0.56 -1.38
CA MET A 52 -15.00 -0.27 -1.27
C MET A 52 -15.88 0.14 -0.09
N GLY A 53 -15.32 0.83 0.90
CA GLY A 53 -16.06 1.46 2.00
C GLY A 53 -16.50 2.89 1.72
N ARG A 54 -16.29 3.41 0.50
CA ARG A 54 -16.61 4.81 0.16
C ARG A 54 -18.05 5.19 0.42
N PHE A 55 -19.00 4.26 0.31
CA PHE A 55 -20.40 4.49 0.65
C PHE A 55 -20.62 4.82 2.14
N GLN A 56 -19.66 4.48 3.01
CA GLN A 56 -19.72 4.79 4.44
C GLN A 56 -19.21 6.20 4.78
N TYR A 57 -18.50 6.86 3.87
CA TYR A 57 -18.04 8.21 4.07
C TYR A 57 -19.17 9.22 3.89
N VAL A 58 -19.36 10.10 4.87
CA VAL A 58 -20.36 11.17 4.81
C VAL A 58 -20.11 12.10 3.63
N ASP A 59 -18.84 12.39 3.33
CA ASP A 59 -18.41 13.29 2.26
C ASP A 59 -17.76 12.56 1.06
N ARG A 60 -18.15 11.30 0.80
CA ARG A 60 -17.58 10.48 -0.28
C ARG A 60 -17.55 11.14 -1.65
N GLU A 61 -18.49 12.05 -1.92
CA GLU A 61 -18.59 12.79 -3.17
C GLU A 61 -17.62 13.98 -3.24
N LYS A 62 -17.00 14.34 -2.12
CA LYS A 62 -16.09 15.49 -2.01
C LYS A 62 -14.68 15.08 -1.66
N GLN A 63 -14.53 14.00 -0.92
CA GLN A 63 -13.26 13.50 -0.40
C GLN A 63 -12.64 12.48 -1.33
N ILE A 64 -11.35 12.67 -1.65
CA ILE A 64 -10.57 11.66 -2.38
C ILE A 64 -10.18 10.55 -1.43
N ASP A 65 -9.47 10.89 -0.34
CA ASP A 65 -9.02 9.92 0.65
C ASP A 65 -8.61 10.60 1.96
N ARG A 66 -8.34 9.76 2.96
CA ARG A 66 -7.79 10.16 4.26
C ARG A 66 -6.51 9.38 4.56
N TYR A 67 -5.63 10.00 5.34
CA TYR A 67 -4.28 9.50 5.62
C TYR A 67 -3.98 9.60 7.11
N TYR A 68 -3.36 8.57 7.66
CA TYR A 68 -2.87 8.58 9.04
C TYR A 68 -1.69 9.56 9.20
N PRO A 69 -1.32 9.96 10.44
CA PRO A 69 -0.23 10.92 10.67
C PRO A 69 1.09 10.52 10.02
N TYR A 70 1.42 9.24 10.02
CA TYR A 70 2.63 8.71 9.36
C TYR A 70 2.52 8.64 7.83
N GLU A 71 1.33 8.82 7.27
CA GLU A 71 1.06 8.83 5.83
C GLU A 71 1.01 10.26 5.25
N GLU A 72 1.49 11.27 5.99
CA GLU A 72 1.50 12.67 5.50
C GLU A 72 2.29 12.81 4.19
N SER A 73 3.36 12.04 4.02
CA SER A 73 4.15 12.00 2.77
C SER A 73 3.32 11.47 1.60
N ILE A 74 2.46 10.47 1.80
CA ILE A 74 1.50 9.99 0.78
C ILE A 74 0.53 11.11 0.42
N ALA A 75 -0.08 11.77 1.42
CA ALA A 75 -1.04 12.84 1.16
C ALA A 75 -0.43 13.97 0.30
N LYS A 76 0.79 14.39 0.62
CA LYS A 76 1.54 15.39 -0.15
C LYS A 76 1.84 14.92 -1.58
N TYR A 77 2.31 13.69 -1.73
CA TYR A 77 2.59 13.11 -3.04
C TYR A 77 1.33 13.00 -3.88
N ILE A 78 0.23 12.48 -3.33
CA ILE A 78 -1.03 12.33 -4.06
C ILE A 78 -1.62 13.70 -4.45
N ALA A 79 -1.52 14.71 -3.60
CA ALA A 79 -1.94 16.07 -3.97
C ALA A 79 -1.13 16.62 -5.17
N LYS A 80 0.18 16.41 -5.18
CA LYS A 80 1.06 16.74 -6.31
C LYS A 80 0.69 15.92 -7.56
N PHE A 81 0.53 14.62 -7.41
CA PHE A 81 0.15 13.70 -8.48
C PHE A 81 -1.18 14.10 -9.14
N ILE A 82 -2.19 14.46 -8.33
CA ILE A 82 -3.48 14.95 -8.83
C ILE A 82 -3.31 16.24 -9.62
N LYS A 83 -2.51 17.19 -9.12
CA LYS A 83 -2.23 18.44 -9.83
C LYS A 83 -1.58 18.20 -11.19
N GLU A 84 -0.61 17.29 -11.25
CA GLU A 84 0.16 17.01 -12.48
C GLU A 84 -0.65 16.24 -13.52
N ASN A 85 -1.46 15.28 -13.11
CA ASN A 85 -2.18 14.39 -14.03
C ASN A 85 -3.60 14.84 -14.37
N TYR A 86 -4.29 15.50 -13.43
CA TYR A 86 -5.68 15.94 -13.62
C TYR A 86 -5.82 17.46 -13.80
N ARG A 87 -4.74 18.22 -13.63
CA ARG A 87 -4.77 19.68 -13.65
C ARG A 87 -5.68 20.29 -12.59
N ILE A 88 -5.87 19.59 -11.49
CA ILE A 88 -6.70 20.00 -10.36
C ILE A 88 -5.79 20.32 -9.18
N VAL A 89 -5.92 21.51 -8.62
CA VAL A 89 -5.30 21.86 -7.35
C VAL A 89 -6.21 21.38 -6.22
N VAL A 90 -5.71 20.51 -5.37
CA VAL A 90 -6.47 20.00 -4.22
C VAL A 90 -5.97 20.64 -2.94
N ASN A 91 -6.89 20.84 -2.02
CA ASN A 91 -6.56 21.26 -0.67
C ASN A 91 -6.35 20.03 0.21
N THR A 92 -5.14 19.91 0.77
CA THR A 92 -4.88 18.94 1.82
C THR A 92 -5.28 19.58 3.13
N VAL A 93 -6.32 19.07 3.76
CA VAL A 93 -6.78 19.55 5.05
C VAL A 93 -6.19 18.68 6.15
N PHE A 94 -5.34 19.26 6.96
CA PHE A 94 -4.86 18.62 8.20
C PHE A 94 -5.93 18.86 9.28
N ILE A 95 -6.88 17.93 9.40
CA ILE A 95 -8.06 18.11 10.26
C ILE A 95 -7.71 18.00 11.74
N THR A 96 -6.71 17.20 12.08
CA THR A 96 -6.21 17.06 13.45
C THR A 96 -4.80 16.45 13.44
N SER A 97 -4.17 16.34 14.63
CA SER A 97 -2.98 15.50 14.82
C SER A 97 -3.20 14.00 14.53
N ARG A 98 -4.40 13.60 14.10
CA ARG A 98 -4.77 12.19 13.92
C ARG A 98 -4.84 11.74 12.46
N HIS A 99 -5.16 12.64 11.52
CA HIS A 99 -5.23 12.30 10.09
C HIS A 99 -5.24 13.53 9.19
N SER A 100 -4.89 13.33 7.92
CA SER A 100 -5.00 14.31 6.83
C SER A 100 -6.04 13.83 5.83
N GLU A 101 -6.69 14.75 5.12
CA GLU A 101 -7.67 14.45 4.08
C GLU A 101 -7.40 15.27 2.82
N ILE A 102 -7.72 14.71 1.66
CA ILE A 102 -7.67 15.40 0.38
C ILE A 102 -9.11 15.57 -0.13
N PHE A 103 -9.50 16.82 -0.33
CA PHE A 103 -10.82 17.18 -0.86
C PHE A 103 -10.71 17.63 -2.31
N SER A 104 -11.55 17.07 -3.16
CA SER A 104 -11.77 17.51 -4.53
C SER A 104 -13.13 17.00 -5.00
N PRO A 105 -14.21 17.77 -4.85
CA PRO A 105 -15.55 17.33 -5.23
C PRO A 105 -15.64 16.88 -6.68
N LYS A 106 -14.98 17.60 -7.59
CA LYS A 106 -14.96 17.26 -9.01
C LYS A 106 -14.34 15.89 -9.24
N LEU A 107 -13.10 15.68 -8.76
CA LEU A 107 -12.37 14.43 -9.00
C LEU A 107 -13.00 13.26 -8.23
N ALA A 108 -13.46 13.49 -7.00
CA ALA A 108 -14.14 12.47 -6.20
C ALA A 108 -15.40 11.96 -6.90
N LYS A 109 -16.21 12.86 -7.46
CA LYS A 109 -17.42 12.51 -8.22
C LYS A 109 -17.07 11.76 -9.51
N GLU A 110 -16.06 12.22 -10.27
CA GLU A 110 -15.60 11.56 -11.50
C GLU A 110 -15.13 10.12 -11.21
N ILE A 111 -14.28 9.94 -10.19
CA ILE A 111 -13.80 8.62 -9.78
C ILE A 111 -14.97 7.73 -9.34
N HIS A 112 -15.87 8.26 -8.51
CA HIS A 112 -17.01 7.49 -8.01
C HIS A 112 -17.90 7.01 -9.15
N THR A 113 -18.29 7.92 -10.05
CA THR A 113 -19.18 7.60 -11.18
C THR A 113 -18.56 6.63 -12.18
N LYS A 114 -17.23 6.71 -12.39
CA LYS A 114 -16.55 5.93 -13.43
C LYS A 114 -16.15 4.53 -12.96
N TYR A 115 -15.80 4.38 -11.67
CA TYR A 115 -15.16 3.17 -11.18
C TYR A 115 -15.95 2.42 -10.11
N PHE A 116 -17.07 2.96 -9.65
CA PHE A 116 -17.89 2.32 -8.64
C PHE A 116 -19.34 2.22 -9.07
N ASP A 117 -19.99 1.10 -8.72
CA ASP A 117 -21.41 0.89 -8.95
C ASP A 117 -22.27 1.68 -7.94
N GLU A 118 -23.58 1.63 -8.09
CA GLU A 118 -24.54 2.30 -7.20
C GLU A 118 -24.42 1.87 -5.72
N LYS A 119 -23.89 0.66 -5.49
CA LYS A 119 -23.63 0.13 -4.14
C LYS A 119 -22.23 0.51 -3.62
N GLY A 120 -21.48 1.33 -4.35
CA GLY A 120 -20.12 1.73 -4.00
C GLY A 120 -19.09 0.62 -4.17
N ARG A 121 -19.37 -0.45 -4.94
CA ARG A 121 -18.41 -1.52 -5.21
C ARG A 121 -17.62 -1.18 -6.46
N PHE A 122 -16.36 -1.57 -6.46
CA PHE A 122 -15.48 -1.37 -7.60
C PHE A 122 -15.96 -2.18 -8.83
N ILE A 123 -15.85 -1.59 -10.00
CA ILE A 123 -16.25 -2.22 -11.28
C ILE A 123 -15.02 -2.91 -11.88
N ASP A 124 -14.84 -4.20 -11.61
CA ASP A 124 -13.66 -5.00 -11.99
C ASP A 124 -13.37 -4.98 -13.48
N SER A 125 -14.41 -4.94 -14.32
CA SER A 125 -14.27 -4.89 -15.78
C SER A 125 -13.49 -3.67 -16.29
N THR A 126 -13.29 -2.66 -15.45
CA THR A 126 -12.46 -1.49 -15.78
C THR A 126 -10.95 -1.80 -15.80
N LEU A 127 -10.51 -2.88 -15.12
CA LEU A 127 -9.12 -3.37 -15.09
C LEU A 127 -8.76 -4.22 -16.32
N ASN A 128 -9.11 -3.77 -17.50
CA ASN A 128 -9.10 -4.53 -18.76
C ASN A 128 -7.78 -4.44 -19.55
N SER A 129 -6.70 -3.92 -18.99
CA SER A 129 -5.39 -3.92 -19.63
C SER A 129 -4.27 -4.09 -18.60
N GLU A 130 -3.12 -4.60 -19.05
CA GLU A 130 -1.94 -4.78 -18.20
C GLU A 130 -1.46 -3.48 -17.59
N VAL A 131 -1.41 -2.39 -18.36
CA VAL A 131 -1.00 -1.06 -17.86
C VAL A 131 -1.87 -0.63 -16.69
N LYS A 132 -3.18 -0.83 -16.76
CA LYS A 132 -4.12 -0.51 -15.67
C LYS A 132 -3.87 -1.39 -14.45
N LYS A 133 -3.67 -2.71 -14.65
CA LYS A 133 -3.37 -3.67 -13.58
C LYS A 133 -2.05 -3.34 -12.88
N TYR A 134 -0.98 -3.10 -13.64
CA TYR A 134 0.30 -2.67 -13.07
C TYR A 134 0.19 -1.33 -12.33
N SER A 135 -0.54 -0.37 -12.89
CA SER A 135 -0.73 0.94 -12.26
C SER A 135 -1.48 0.83 -10.94
N PHE A 136 -2.56 0.05 -10.91
CA PHE A 136 -3.31 -0.23 -9.69
C PHE A 136 -2.41 -0.92 -8.64
N LEU A 137 -1.71 -1.98 -9.04
CA LEU A 137 -0.82 -2.72 -8.14
C LEU A 137 0.33 -1.84 -7.62
N THR A 138 0.84 -0.91 -8.44
CA THR A 138 1.86 0.07 -8.02
C THR A 138 1.30 1.02 -6.95
N GLY A 139 0.08 1.51 -7.12
CA GLY A 139 -0.59 2.32 -6.12
C GLY A 139 -0.84 1.56 -4.82
N VAL A 140 -1.25 0.29 -4.90
CA VAL A 140 -1.39 -0.60 -3.74
C VAL A 140 -0.03 -0.80 -3.06
N TYR A 141 1.01 -1.11 -3.83
CA TYR A 141 2.36 -1.29 -3.28
C TYR A 141 2.88 -0.01 -2.62
N TYR A 142 2.66 1.15 -3.21
CA TYR A 142 3.08 2.42 -2.64
C TYR A 142 2.58 2.58 -1.19
N ARG A 143 1.32 2.31 -0.93
CA ARG A 143 0.73 2.52 0.39
C ARG A 143 0.85 1.31 1.31
N TYR A 144 0.63 0.11 0.80
CA TYR A 144 0.44 -1.12 1.57
C TYR A 144 1.55 -2.14 1.38
N GLY A 145 2.48 -1.87 0.48
CA GLY A 145 3.55 -2.78 0.15
C GLY A 145 4.79 -2.62 1.01
N GLU A 146 5.61 -3.64 1.01
CA GLU A 146 6.92 -3.69 1.63
C GLU A 146 7.84 -4.52 0.74
N HIS A 147 9.06 -4.05 0.50
CA HIS A 147 10.12 -4.85 -0.10
C HIS A 147 10.83 -5.59 1.03
N LEU A 148 10.88 -6.91 0.98
CA LEU A 148 11.50 -7.71 2.03
C LEU A 148 12.97 -7.99 1.72
N GLU A 149 13.24 -8.77 0.67
CA GLU A 149 14.61 -9.13 0.25
C GLU A 149 14.60 -9.65 -1.20
N GLY A 150 15.60 -9.29 -2.00
CA GLY A 150 15.69 -9.72 -3.39
C GLY A 150 14.44 -9.33 -4.19
N ASN A 151 13.75 -10.32 -4.73
CA ASN A 151 12.50 -10.12 -5.47
C ASN A 151 11.25 -10.40 -4.62
N ILE A 152 11.40 -10.56 -3.31
CA ILE A 152 10.30 -10.89 -2.41
C ILE A 152 9.67 -9.61 -1.88
N TYR A 153 8.39 -9.48 -2.10
CA TYR A 153 7.57 -8.35 -1.68
C TYR A 153 6.40 -8.83 -0.82
N LYS A 154 5.91 -7.92 0.00
CA LYS A 154 4.71 -8.11 0.81
C LYS A 154 3.73 -7.00 0.51
N ILE A 155 2.46 -7.33 0.42
CA ILE A 155 1.33 -6.38 0.41
C ILE A 155 0.42 -6.79 1.55
N GLN A 156 0.08 -5.85 2.43
CA GLN A 156 -0.83 -6.08 3.54
C GLN A 156 -1.94 -5.05 3.54
N VAL A 157 -3.17 -5.47 3.33
CA VAL A 157 -4.37 -4.63 3.41
C VAL A 157 -5.22 -5.04 4.60
N ALA A 158 -5.75 -4.06 5.31
CA ALA A 158 -6.53 -4.30 6.51
C ALA A 158 -7.94 -3.72 6.33
N ASN A 159 -8.97 -4.51 6.65
CA ASN A 159 -10.38 -4.14 6.46
C ASN A 159 -10.70 -3.58 5.08
N SER A 160 -10.00 -4.02 4.07
CA SER A 160 -10.17 -3.54 2.72
C SER A 160 -10.57 -4.70 1.82
N PRO A 161 -11.63 -4.56 1.07
CA PRO A 161 -12.05 -5.59 0.10
C PRO A 161 -11.21 -5.60 -1.18
N LYS A 162 -10.09 -4.87 -1.20
CA LYS A 162 -9.10 -4.92 -2.30
C LYS A 162 -8.38 -6.26 -2.42
N ASP A 163 -8.48 -7.12 -1.41
CA ASP A 163 -7.85 -8.43 -1.40
C ASP A 163 -8.18 -9.23 -2.67
N LYS A 164 -9.43 -9.19 -3.11
CA LYS A 164 -9.89 -9.91 -4.32
C LYS A 164 -9.23 -9.37 -5.59
N GLU A 165 -9.25 -8.06 -5.77
CA GLU A 165 -8.64 -7.40 -6.93
C GLU A 165 -7.13 -7.59 -6.94
N ILE A 166 -6.47 -7.46 -5.79
CA ILE A 166 -5.03 -7.71 -5.67
C ILE A 166 -4.71 -9.14 -6.09
N TYR A 167 -5.45 -10.13 -5.55
CA TYR A 167 -5.24 -11.53 -5.89
C TYR A 167 -5.42 -11.79 -7.38
N GLN A 168 -6.53 -11.30 -7.95
CA GLN A 168 -6.82 -11.49 -9.37
C GLN A 168 -5.79 -10.81 -10.27
N ILE A 169 -5.38 -9.58 -9.95
CA ILE A 169 -4.33 -8.87 -10.68
C ILE A 169 -3.01 -9.64 -10.64
N LEU A 170 -2.59 -10.14 -9.47
CA LEU A 170 -1.37 -10.92 -9.36
C LEU A 170 -1.42 -12.18 -10.23
N LYS A 171 -2.55 -12.87 -10.27
CA LYS A 171 -2.75 -14.03 -11.15
C LYS A 171 -2.73 -13.64 -12.63
N ASP A 172 -3.41 -12.58 -13.01
CA ASP A 172 -3.48 -12.10 -14.39
C ASP A 172 -2.12 -11.58 -14.91
N LEU A 173 -1.24 -11.15 -14.00
CA LEU A 173 0.13 -10.71 -14.30
C LEU A 173 1.16 -11.84 -14.14
N GLU A 174 0.70 -13.09 -14.11
CA GLU A 174 1.54 -14.29 -14.07
C GLU A 174 2.50 -14.33 -12.88
N CYS A 175 2.05 -13.80 -11.73
CA CYS A 175 2.78 -13.93 -10.47
C CYS A 175 2.54 -15.32 -9.88
N ASP A 176 3.31 -16.31 -10.33
CA ASP A 176 3.10 -17.72 -9.95
C ASP A 176 3.54 -18.01 -8.52
N LYS A 177 4.55 -17.30 -8.04
CA LYS A 177 5.08 -17.45 -6.68
C LYS A 177 4.37 -16.49 -5.74
N LEU A 178 3.27 -16.96 -5.18
CA LEU A 178 2.35 -16.19 -4.35
C LEU A 178 1.92 -17.00 -3.12
N VAL A 179 2.09 -16.43 -1.93
CA VAL A 179 1.56 -16.95 -0.67
C VAL A 179 0.55 -15.96 -0.12
N TYR A 180 -0.69 -16.39 0.03
CA TYR A 180 -1.76 -15.62 0.66
C TYR A 180 -1.96 -16.05 2.10
N LYS A 181 -2.12 -15.08 3.01
CA LYS A 181 -2.39 -15.31 4.42
C LYS A 181 -3.47 -14.35 4.91
N PHE A 182 -4.51 -14.91 5.53
CA PHE A 182 -5.53 -14.12 6.22
C PHE A 182 -5.29 -14.13 7.73
N LEU A 183 -5.13 -12.97 8.33
CA LEU A 183 -5.01 -12.78 9.77
C LEU A 183 -6.39 -12.61 10.39
N ARG A 184 -7.01 -13.74 10.75
CA ARG A 184 -8.28 -13.77 11.49
C ARG A 184 -8.02 -13.56 12.98
N GLY A 185 -8.91 -12.83 13.66
CA GLY A 185 -8.80 -12.60 15.11
C GLY A 185 -7.94 -11.39 15.49
N TYR A 186 -7.38 -10.68 14.52
CA TYR A 186 -6.78 -9.37 14.70
C TYR A 186 -7.83 -8.28 14.46
N ILE A 187 -7.66 -7.13 15.11
CA ILE A 187 -8.50 -5.94 14.87
C ILE A 187 -7.57 -4.82 14.44
N PRO A 188 -7.64 -4.42 13.17
CA PRO A 188 -8.46 -4.97 12.08
C PRO A 188 -7.94 -6.30 11.53
N SER A 189 -8.82 -7.12 10.95
CA SER A 189 -8.41 -8.28 10.16
C SER A 189 -7.59 -7.82 8.95
N SER A 190 -6.65 -8.63 8.53
CA SER A 190 -5.72 -8.25 7.45
C SER A 190 -5.50 -9.40 6.47
N ASP A 191 -5.43 -9.03 5.20
CA ASP A 191 -5.05 -9.88 4.09
C ASP A 191 -3.60 -9.57 3.70
N ILE A 192 -2.77 -10.61 3.66
CA ILE A 192 -1.34 -10.49 3.38
C ILE A 192 -1.01 -11.34 2.15
N PHE A 193 -0.34 -10.70 1.20
CA PHE A 193 0.23 -11.33 0.02
C PHE A 193 1.74 -11.25 0.10
N TYR A 194 2.41 -12.40 0.10
CA TYR A 194 3.85 -12.50 -0.13
C TYR A 194 4.06 -12.99 -1.55
N LEU A 195 4.87 -12.29 -2.31
CA LEU A 195 5.07 -12.61 -3.72
C LEU A 195 6.54 -12.46 -4.11
N GLU A 196 6.99 -13.32 -5.04
CA GLU A 196 8.19 -13.06 -5.80
C GLU A 196 7.80 -12.23 -7.02
N ALA A 197 8.13 -10.94 -6.98
CA ALA A 197 7.72 -10.01 -8.03
C ALA A 197 8.41 -10.32 -9.36
N THR A 198 7.64 -10.30 -10.45
CA THR A 198 8.20 -10.43 -11.79
C THR A 198 9.10 -9.24 -12.13
N PRO A 199 10.07 -9.37 -13.06
CA PRO A 199 10.92 -8.24 -13.48
C PRO A 199 10.11 -7.01 -13.89
N ARG A 200 8.95 -7.23 -14.49
CA ARG A 200 8.05 -6.15 -14.91
C ARG A 200 7.39 -5.46 -13.71
N MET A 201 6.94 -6.21 -12.70
CA MET A 201 6.42 -5.64 -11.45
C MET A 201 7.46 -4.78 -10.77
N ILE A 202 8.71 -5.26 -10.70
CA ILE A 202 9.82 -4.53 -10.08
C ILE A 202 10.05 -3.19 -10.80
N LYS A 203 10.04 -3.16 -12.13
CA LYS A 203 10.15 -1.91 -12.90
C LYS A 203 9.04 -0.92 -12.53
N TYR A 204 7.80 -1.38 -12.39
CA TYR A 204 6.67 -0.54 -11.97
C TYR A 204 6.80 -0.07 -10.51
N PHE A 205 7.21 -0.93 -9.59
CA PHE A 205 7.41 -0.56 -8.19
C PHE A 205 8.54 0.46 -8.01
N ASN A 206 9.57 0.40 -8.84
CA ASN A 206 10.69 1.34 -8.81
C ASN A 206 10.30 2.77 -9.23
N ILE A 207 9.17 2.95 -9.96
CA ILE A 207 8.68 4.29 -10.34
C ILE A 207 8.44 5.16 -9.10
N ILE A 208 7.98 4.54 -8.00
CA ILE A 208 7.65 5.24 -6.75
C ILE A 208 8.68 4.94 -5.63
N GLY A 209 9.87 4.50 -6.01
CA GLY A 209 10.88 4.04 -5.04
C GLY A 209 11.31 5.12 -4.06
N GLN A 210 11.50 6.36 -4.52
CA GLN A 210 11.87 7.48 -3.65
C GLN A 210 10.74 7.82 -2.69
N GLU A 211 9.53 7.96 -3.18
CA GLU A 211 8.33 8.26 -2.38
C GLU A 211 8.04 7.17 -1.36
N LYS A 212 8.33 5.92 -1.73
CA LYS A 212 8.20 4.78 -0.83
C LYS A 212 9.20 4.85 0.32
N GLN A 213 10.43 5.26 0.06
CA GLN A 213 11.46 5.47 1.10
C GLN A 213 11.07 6.60 2.06
N GLU A 214 10.51 7.70 1.55
CA GLU A 214 10.04 8.81 2.38
C GLU A 214 8.89 8.39 3.29
N LEU A 215 7.95 7.60 2.78
CA LEU A 215 6.88 7.01 3.58
C LEU A 215 7.44 6.12 4.69
N GLN A 216 8.43 5.27 4.37
CA GLN A 216 9.06 4.40 5.35
C GLN A 216 9.73 5.20 6.47
N LYS A 217 10.50 6.24 6.14
CA LYS A 217 11.12 7.13 7.14
C LYS A 217 10.07 7.79 8.04
N SER A 218 8.95 8.25 7.47
CA SER A 218 7.84 8.84 8.22
C SER A 218 7.23 7.84 9.19
N TYR A 219 7.01 6.61 8.75
CA TYR A 219 6.49 5.53 9.57
C TYR A 219 7.45 5.17 10.70
N ASP A 220 8.75 4.98 10.40
CA ASP A 220 9.77 4.64 11.40
C ASP A 220 9.90 5.73 12.46
N SER A 221 9.84 6.99 12.07
CA SER A 221 9.83 8.12 12.99
C SER A 221 8.60 8.12 13.89
N TYR A 222 7.42 7.84 13.32
CA TYR A 222 6.16 7.76 14.08
C TYR A 222 6.19 6.62 15.09
N ILE A 223 6.60 5.43 14.66
CA ILE A 223 6.72 4.25 15.51
C ILE A 223 7.79 4.44 16.59
N GLY A 224 8.93 5.04 16.24
CA GLY A 224 9.99 5.35 17.20
C GLY A 224 9.50 6.20 18.38
N LYS A 225 8.63 7.18 18.11
CA LYS A 225 8.02 8.01 19.16
C LYS A 225 7.04 7.25 20.07
N ILE A 226 6.36 6.23 19.52
CA ILE A 226 5.40 5.41 20.29
C ILE A 226 6.12 4.38 21.16
N PHE A 227 7.23 3.84 20.67
CA PHE A 227 8.01 2.80 21.34
C PHE A 227 9.35 3.33 21.90
N GLU A 228 9.32 4.47 22.56
CA GLU A 228 10.50 4.95 23.29
C GLU A 228 10.80 4.04 24.49
N GLY A 229 12.09 3.71 24.68
CA GLY A 229 12.59 2.97 25.81
C GLY A 229 12.96 1.51 25.56
N GLU A 230 13.35 0.81 26.62
CA GLU A 230 13.93 -0.55 26.57
C GLU A 230 12.95 -1.60 26.01
N GLN A 231 11.66 -1.48 26.34
CA GLN A 231 10.66 -2.41 25.84
C GLN A 231 10.46 -2.28 24.32
N GLY A 232 10.51 -1.05 23.79
CA GLY A 232 10.44 -0.81 22.35
C GLY A 232 11.66 -1.37 21.62
N ALA A 233 12.86 -1.22 22.19
CA ALA A 233 14.07 -1.81 21.63
C ALA A 233 14.00 -3.34 21.57
N LYS A 234 13.53 -4.00 22.62
CA LYS A 234 13.30 -5.47 22.63
C LYS A 234 12.27 -5.91 21.59
N ALA A 235 11.14 -5.17 21.50
CA ALA A 235 10.11 -5.47 20.50
C ALA A 235 10.66 -5.37 19.06
N LYS A 236 11.50 -4.39 18.78
CA LYS A 236 12.16 -4.20 17.48
C LYS A 236 13.08 -5.37 17.12
N VAL A 237 13.90 -5.82 18.07
CA VAL A 237 14.81 -6.97 17.86
C VAL A 237 13.98 -8.23 17.54
N MET A 238 12.97 -8.53 18.35
CA MET A 238 12.10 -9.70 18.11
C MET A 238 11.37 -9.62 16.77
N SER A 239 10.96 -8.44 16.34
CA SER A 239 10.33 -8.21 15.03
C SER A 239 11.29 -8.54 13.90
N ASN A 240 12.53 -8.03 13.98
CA ASN A 240 13.56 -8.26 12.96
C ASN A 240 13.92 -9.76 12.82
N ASP A 241 14.01 -10.48 13.93
CA ASP A 241 14.34 -11.92 13.89
C ASP A 241 13.20 -12.72 13.25
N ARG A 242 11.94 -12.43 13.60
CA ARG A 242 10.78 -13.04 12.94
C ARG A 242 10.71 -12.74 11.45
N GLN A 243 11.07 -11.53 11.04
CA GLN A 243 11.10 -11.15 9.63
C GLN A 243 12.17 -11.95 8.88
N LYS A 244 13.36 -12.13 9.44
CA LYS A 244 14.42 -12.96 8.85
C LYS A 244 13.99 -14.42 8.68
N GLU A 245 13.34 -14.99 9.69
CA GLU A 245 12.81 -16.37 9.61
C GLU A 245 11.71 -16.49 8.54
N LEU A 246 10.83 -15.50 8.46
CA LEU A 246 9.80 -15.44 7.42
C LEU A 246 10.42 -15.40 6.02
N ILE A 247 11.41 -14.53 5.80
CA ILE A 247 12.09 -14.41 4.50
C ILE A 247 12.73 -15.74 4.11
N LYS A 248 13.45 -16.40 5.03
CA LYS A 248 14.02 -17.74 4.77
C LYS A 248 12.96 -18.77 4.37
N SER A 249 11.81 -18.75 5.06
CA SER A 249 10.70 -19.65 4.75
C SER A 249 10.11 -19.36 3.36
N LEU A 250 9.93 -18.09 3.00
CA LEU A 250 9.45 -17.69 1.67
C LEU A 250 10.45 -18.07 0.57
N GLN A 251 11.75 -17.88 0.80
CA GLN A 251 12.80 -18.30 -0.14
C GLN A 251 12.79 -19.82 -0.40
N LEU A 252 12.40 -20.62 0.59
CA LEU A 252 12.24 -22.07 0.41
C LEU A 252 10.96 -22.43 -0.36
N ILE A 253 9.86 -21.72 -0.11
CA ILE A 253 8.59 -21.94 -0.80
C ILE A 253 8.66 -21.50 -2.27
N PHE A 254 9.40 -20.44 -2.56
CA PHE A 254 9.52 -19.87 -3.90
C PHE A 254 10.62 -20.51 -4.77
N LYS A 255 11.36 -21.47 -4.25
CA LYS A 255 12.30 -22.30 -5.04
C LYS A 255 11.57 -23.27 -5.96
#